data_0f069d8ce99e35a17287a4bb11666ed6
#
_entry.id   0f069d8ce99e35a17287a4bb11666ed6
#
_cell.length_a   1.000
_cell.length_b   1.000
_cell.length_c   1.000
_cell.angle_alpha   90.00
_cell.angle_beta   90.00
_cell.angle_gamma   90.00
#
_symmetry.space_group_name_H-M   'P 1'
#
loop_
_entity.id
_entity.type
_entity.pdbx_description
1 polymer ?
#
loop_
_entity_poly.entity_id
_entity_poly.type
_entity_poly.pdbx_seq_one_letter_code
_entity_poly.pdbx_strand_id
1 'polypeptide(L)'
;MANSILGAGIFGLPALLAKQLDGYSPLSCVIAGCGALIIAAVIAEIASRFETTGGLYLYGREALGRFPGLLIAWLLLLTRIAAPAAAADLFANYLAQFLPALHGKLAEICLIAVLIGHLALLNYIGVKTGKTVSDIFTTVKVGLLALFIVAGLAIPFFHSELHVPLHFGPTTANGWFEALLLLVFGYGGFEGALMVGGETRNPRRDMPFALLTALLLQVFLYTGVVYVVVSTLPHAGASERPLADAARNFLGGWGAAAIGVCALISTYGYLSANLLHSTRITFALAEQGDFPQWFARIHPRFRTPHISILVYSLAVFGFAALGDFRWNAILSAATRLVVYGAMATALIVFRKRCGPAPFSLPLGPPFSALSLLIVLILLSRIGAGEAIVLALTAAMALVNWFLLPRAAAEGS
;
A
#
# COMPACT_ATOMS: atom_id res chain seq x y z
N MET A 1 2.44 -7.33 11.64
CA MET A 1 1.23 -6.69 11.09
C MET A 1 1.37 -5.17 10.95
N ALA A 2 1.73 -4.42 11.99
CA ALA A 2 1.83 -2.95 11.92
C ALA A 2 2.77 -2.39 10.82
N ASN A 3 3.86 -3.07 10.50
CA ASN A 3 4.80 -2.61 9.46
C ASN A 3 4.24 -2.66 8.02
N SER A 4 3.30 -3.56 7.76
CA SER A 4 2.64 -3.64 6.45
C SER A 4 1.57 -2.56 6.25
N ILE A 5 1.00 -2.07 7.35
CA ILE A 5 -0.10 -1.10 7.35
C ILE A 5 0.44 0.33 7.26
N LEU A 6 1.47 0.67 8.02
CA LEU A 6 2.14 1.96 7.93
C LEU A 6 3.21 1.92 6.83
N GLY A 7 2.79 2.00 5.58
CA GLY A 7 3.65 2.00 4.40
C GLY A 7 4.59 3.23 4.32
N ALA A 8 5.32 3.31 3.21
CA ALA A 8 6.17 4.47 2.89
C ALA A 8 5.36 5.73 2.53
N GLY A 9 4.08 5.59 2.17
CA GLY A 9 3.23 6.67 1.67
C GLY A 9 3.11 7.87 2.60
N ILE A 10 3.14 7.68 3.92
CA ILE A 10 3.04 8.79 4.90
C ILE A 10 4.12 9.86 4.72
N PHE A 11 5.28 9.49 4.18
CA PHE A 11 6.41 10.42 3.99
C PHE A 11 6.29 11.29 2.74
N GLY A 12 5.49 10.90 1.73
CA GLY A 12 5.35 11.62 0.46
C GLY A 12 3.95 12.20 0.23
N LEU A 13 2.91 11.53 0.71
CA LEU A 13 1.52 11.94 0.48
C LEU A 13 1.18 13.35 0.96
N PRO A 14 1.67 13.85 2.12
CA PRO A 14 1.28 15.17 2.61
C PRO A 14 1.52 16.30 1.60
N ALA A 15 2.62 16.27 0.85
CA ALA A 15 2.88 17.26 -0.18
C ALA A 15 1.89 17.16 -1.36
N LEU A 16 1.61 15.95 -1.84
CA LEU A 16 0.66 15.74 -2.93
C LEU A 16 -0.75 16.16 -2.54
N LEU A 17 -1.17 15.89 -1.30
CA LEU A 17 -2.46 16.32 -0.76
C LEU A 17 -2.51 17.84 -0.64
N ALA A 18 -1.46 18.47 -0.09
CA ALA A 18 -1.37 19.92 0.03
C ALA A 18 -1.39 20.62 -1.33
N LYS A 19 -0.77 20.05 -2.36
CA LYS A 19 -0.80 20.56 -3.74
C LYS A 19 -2.21 20.61 -4.32
N GLN A 20 -3.09 19.67 -3.94
CA GLN A 20 -4.45 19.56 -4.46
C GLN A 20 -5.48 20.32 -3.60
N LEU A 21 -5.31 20.31 -2.28
CA LEU A 21 -6.35 20.68 -1.34
C LEU A 21 -5.91 21.70 -0.29
N ASP A 22 -4.62 22.03 -0.21
CA ASP A 22 -4.03 22.95 0.75
C ASP A 22 -4.58 22.72 2.18
N GLY A 23 -5.22 23.68 2.81
CA GLY A 23 -5.79 23.59 4.15
C GLY A 23 -6.88 22.51 4.34
N TYR A 24 -7.49 22.04 3.25
CA TYR A 24 -8.46 20.92 3.30
C TYR A 24 -7.80 19.53 3.32
N SER A 25 -6.49 19.43 3.18
CA SER A 25 -5.78 18.13 3.13
C SER A 25 -6.06 17.23 4.34
N PRO A 26 -6.11 17.71 5.60
CA PRO A 26 -6.46 16.86 6.75
C PRO A 26 -7.88 16.31 6.68
N LEU A 27 -8.83 17.10 6.16
CA LEU A 27 -10.22 16.67 5.97
C LEU A 27 -10.31 15.54 4.94
N SER A 28 -9.51 15.61 3.86
CA SER A 28 -9.45 14.52 2.87
C SER A 28 -8.98 13.20 3.48
N CYS A 29 -8.05 13.23 4.45
CA CYS A 29 -7.62 12.05 5.19
C CYS A 29 -8.78 11.41 5.98
N VAL A 30 -9.60 12.22 6.65
CA VAL A 30 -10.77 11.71 7.39
C VAL A 30 -11.80 11.11 6.43
N ILE A 31 -12.13 11.81 5.34
CA ILE A 31 -13.12 11.33 4.34
C ILE A 31 -12.66 10.00 3.71
N ALA A 32 -11.41 9.94 3.24
CA ALA A 32 -10.85 8.70 2.68
C ALA A 32 -10.76 7.59 3.72
N GLY A 33 -10.43 7.94 4.98
CA GLY A 33 -10.41 7.03 6.11
C GLY A 33 -11.77 6.39 6.39
N CYS A 34 -12.85 7.18 6.37
CA CYS A 34 -14.21 6.65 6.48
C CYS A 34 -14.53 5.68 5.33
N GLY A 35 -14.18 6.04 4.09
CA GLY A 35 -14.35 5.15 2.94
C GLY A 35 -13.56 3.85 3.07
N ALA A 36 -12.30 3.94 3.50
CA ALA A 36 -11.44 2.79 3.73
C ALA A 36 -11.98 1.87 4.86
N LEU A 37 -12.53 2.44 5.93
CA LEU A 37 -13.16 1.68 7.02
C LEU A 37 -14.42 0.92 6.55
N ILE A 38 -15.22 1.51 5.66
CA ILE A 38 -16.38 0.85 5.05
C ILE A 38 -15.91 -0.37 4.23
N ILE A 39 -14.89 -0.18 3.37
CA ILE A 39 -14.32 -1.25 2.56
C ILE A 39 -13.69 -2.34 3.45
N ALA A 40 -12.92 -1.93 4.45
CA ALA A 40 -12.28 -2.85 5.39
C ALA A 40 -13.29 -3.66 6.21
N ALA A 41 -14.43 -3.07 6.60
CA ALA A 41 -15.48 -3.77 7.29
C ALA A 41 -16.12 -4.88 6.43
N VAL A 42 -16.35 -4.60 5.13
CA VAL A 42 -16.80 -5.60 4.16
C VAL A 42 -15.80 -6.77 4.06
N ILE A 43 -14.52 -6.45 3.94
CA ILE A 43 -13.46 -7.45 3.85
C ILE A 43 -13.30 -8.23 5.17
N ALA A 44 -13.46 -7.55 6.31
CA ALA A 44 -13.41 -8.17 7.64
C ALA A 44 -14.51 -9.24 7.84
N GLU A 45 -15.73 -8.96 7.36
CA GLU A 45 -16.79 -9.97 7.41
C GLU A 45 -16.45 -11.18 6.54
N ILE A 46 -15.93 -10.98 5.33
CA ILE A 46 -15.48 -12.10 4.48
C ILE A 46 -14.36 -12.86 5.17
N ALA A 47 -13.33 -12.16 5.67
CA ALA A 47 -12.18 -12.79 6.32
C ALA A 47 -12.56 -13.65 7.53
N SER A 48 -13.60 -13.25 8.28
CA SER A 48 -14.07 -14.01 9.44
C SER A 48 -14.64 -15.41 9.09
N ARG A 49 -14.91 -15.68 7.81
CA ARG A 49 -15.40 -16.99 7.32
C ARG A 49 -14.26 -18.00 7.11
N PHE A 50 -13.01 -17.51 7.02
CA PHE A 50 -11.85 -18.33 6.65
C PHE A 50 -10.87 -18.46 7.81
N GLU A 51 -10.34 -19.65 7.99
CA GLU A 51 -9.29 -19.97 8.96
C GLU A 51 -7.94 -20.21 8.27
N THR A 52 -7.96 -20.32 6.94
CA THR A 52 -6.78 -20.64 6.12
C THR A 52 -6.09 -19.39 5.62
N THR A 53 -4.79 -19.51 5.32
CA THR A 53 -4.01 -18.50 4.62
C THR A 53 -4.41 -18.42 3.16
N GLY A 54 -4.46 -17.20 2.57
CA GLY A 54 -4.81 -17.03 1.14
C GLY A 54 -5.31 -15.62 0.81
N GLY A 55 -5.85 -14.93 1.80
CA GLY A 55 -6.26 -13.52 1.65
C GLY A 55 -7.29 -13.29 0.54
N LEU A 56 -7.26 -12.10 -0.05
CA LEU A 56 -8.28 -11.65 -1.02
C LEU A 56 -8.37 -12.52 -2.28
N TYR A 57 -7.26 -13.15 -2.70
CA TYR A 57 -7.26 -14.09 -3.82
C TYR A 57 -8.17 -15.29 -3.54
N LEU A 58 -7.99 -15.93 -2.36
CA LEU A 58 -8.80 -17.07 -1.96
C LEU A 58 -10.28 -16.70 -1.85
N TYR A 59 -10.57 -15.55 -1.24
CA TYR A 59 -11.95 -15.09 -1.07
C TYR A 59 -12.64 -14.85 -2.42
N GLY A 60 -11.93 -14.24 -3.36
CA GLY A 60 -12.43 -14.02 -4.71
C GLY A 60 -12.64 -15.32 -5.49
N ARG A 61 -11.73 -16.28 -5.36
CA ARG A 61 -11.84 -17.61 -6.00
C ARG A 61 -13.05 -18.41 -5.48
N GLU A 62 -13.25 -18.43 -4.17
CA GLU A 62 -14.37 -19.14 -3.54
C GLU A 62 -15.73 -18.50 -3.84
N ALA A 63 -15.82 -17.18 -3.85
CA ALA A 63 -17.06 -16.46 -4.09
C ALA A 63 -17.43 -16.37 -5.57
N LEU A 64 -16.48 -16.02 -6.41
CA LEU A 64 -16.71 -15.59 -7.80
C LEU A 64 -16.22 -16.61 -8.83
N GLY A 65 -15.46 -17.62 -8.39
CA GLY A 65 -14.92 -18.66 -9.25
C GLY A 65 -13.44 -18.47 -9.63
N ARG A 66 -12.89 -19.47 -10.37
CA ARG A 66 -11.46 -19.59 -10.63
C ARG A 66 -10.90 -18.42 -11.46
N PHE A 67 -11.57 -17.99 -12.52
CA PHE A 67 -11.07 -16.90 -13.38
C PHE A 67 -11.05 -15.54 -12.66
N PRO A 68 -12.13 -15.08 -11.99
CA PRO A 68 -12.05 -13.88 -11.15
C PRO A 68 -10.99 -13.97 -10.06
N GLY A 69 -10.79 -15.13 -9.44
CA GLY A 69 -9.69 -15.34 -8.49
C GLY A 69 -8.33 -15.09 -9.14
N LEU A 70 -8.08 -15.66 -10.32
CA LEU A 70 -6.84 -15.46 -11.08
C LEU A 70 -6.63 -13.97 -11.44
N LEU A 71 -7.67 -13.27 -11.87
CA LEU A 71 -7.60 -11.83 -12.14
C LEU A 71 -7.23 -11.04 -10.89
N ILE A 72 -7.84 -11.37 -9.74
CA ILE A 72 -7.48 -10.77 -8.44
C ILE A 72 -6.00 -11.03 -8.11
N ALA A 73 -5.47 -12.23 -8.35
CA ALA A 73 -4.06 -12.54 -8.12
C ALA A 73 -3.13 -11.63 -8.94
N TRP A 74 -3.43 -11.43 -10.23
CA TRP A 74 -2.67 -10.55 -11.11
C TRP A 74 -2.74 -9.08 -10.70
N LEU A 75 -3.92 -8.61 -10.30
CA LEU A 75 -4.10 -7.25 -9.78
C LEU A 75 -3.36 -7.04 -8.46
N LEU A 76 -3.40 -8.02 -7.55
CA LEU A 76 -2.61 -7.97 -6.31
C LEU A 76 -1.10 -7.98 -6.59
N LEU A 77 -0.64 -8.72 -7.60
CA LEU A 77 0.75 -8.68 -8.03
C LEU A 77 1.13 -7.28 -8.55
N LEU A 78 0.30 -6.67 -9.39
CA LEU A 78 0.52 -5.31 -9.88
C LEU A 78 0.53 -4.29 -8.73
N THR A 79 -0.38 -4.40 -7.76
CA THR A 79 -0.35 -3.59 -6.53
C THR A 79 0.99 -3.69 -5.82
N ARG A 80 1.52 -4.93 -5.71
CA ARG A 80 2.79 -5.21 -5.05
C ARG A 80 4.02 -4.80 -5.87
N ILE A 81 3.88 -4.50 -7.15
CA ILE A 81 4.93 -3.91 -7.99
C ILE A 81 4.88 -2.38 -7.90
N ALA A 82 3.71 -1.78 -8.08
CA ALA A 82 3.55 -0.33 -8.11
C ALA A 82 3.83 0.34 -6.74
N ALA A 83 3.35 -0.25 -5.64
CA ALA A 83 3.58 0.33 -4.32
C ALA A 83 5.06 0.37 -3.88
N PRO A 84 5.87 -0.70 -4.07
CA PRO A 84 7.31 -0.60 -3.86
C PRO A 84 8.03 0.33 -4.83
N ALA A 85 7.59 0.45 -6.08
CA ALA A 85 8.14 1.42 -7.02
C ALA A 85 7.99 2.85 -6.48
N ALA A 86 6.78 3.22 -6.00
CA ALA A 86 6.57 4.50 -5.32
C ALA A 86 7.47 4.66 -4.08
N ALA A 87 7.68 3.61 -3.29
CA ALA A 87 8.55 3.67 -2.12
C ALA A 87 10.04 3.83 -2.49
N ALA A 88 10.47 3.29 -3.62
CA ALA A 88 11.84 3.47 -4.12
C ALA A 88 12.12 4.93 -4.54
N ASP A 89 11.14 5.59 -5.18
CA ASP A 89 11.21 7.01 -5.51
C ASP A 89 11.34 7.86 -4.23
N LEU A 90 10.52 7.56 -3.20
CA LEU A 90 10.63 8.25 -1.90
C LEU A 90 11.99 8.02 -1.23
N PHE A 91 12.52 6.80 -1.28
CA PHE A 91 13.85 6.51 -0.74
C PHE A 91 14.91 7.38 -1.43
N ALA A 92 14.86 7.49 -2.76
CA ALA A 92 15.79 8.31 -3.51
C ALA A 92 15.69 9.79 -3.13
N ASN A 93 14.48 10.34 -3.03
CA ASN A 93 14.23 11.73 -2.67
C ASN A 93 14.72 12.06 -1.25
N TYR A 94 14.49 11.18 -0.28
CA TYR A 94 14.98 11.38 1.09
C TYR A 94 16.49 11.18 1.21
N LEU A 95 17.11 10.29 0.43
CA LEU A 95 18.55 10.10 0.44
C LEU A 95 19.27 11.30 -0.17
N ALA A 96 18.71 11.94 -1.19
CA ALA A 96 19.24 13.16 -1.80
C ALA A 96 19.34 14.34 -0.80
N GLN A 97 18.60 14.29 0.33
CA GLN A 97 18.75 15.25 1.44
C GLN A 97 20.16 15.20 2.05
N PHE A 98 20.75 14.02 2.16
CA PHE A 98 22.05 13.79 2.78
C PHE A 98 23.19 13.80 1.76
N LEU A 99 22.89 13.51 0.49
CA LEU A 99 23.84 13.40 -0.61
C LEU A 99 23.36 14.24 -1.80
N PRO A 100 23.59 15.57 -1.78
CA PRO A 100 23.14 16.48 -2.86
C PRO A 100 23.65 16.12 -4.26
N ALA A 101 24.78 15.39 -4.35
CA ALA A 101 25.30 14.88 -5.62
C ALA A 101 24.37 13.89 -6.34
N LEU A 102 23.36 13.34 -5.63
CA LEU A 102 22.37 12.41 -6.19
C LEU A 102 21.12 13.12 -6.75
N HIS A 103 21.14 14.44 -6.88
CA HIS A 103 20.08 15.17 -7.59
C HIS A 103 20.17 14.96 -9.10
N GLY A 104 19.03 14.68 -9.70
CA GLY A 104 18.87 14.48 -11.14
C GLY A 104 18.35 13.09 -11.51
N LYS A 105 17.58 13.02 -12.60
CA LYS A 105 16.85 11.81 -12.98
C LYS A 105 17.75 10.58 -13.20
N LEU A 106 18.93 10.79 -13.80
CA LEU A 106 19.87 9.67 -14.02
C LEU A 106 20.43 9.13 -12.69
N ALA A 107 20.82 10.03 -11.78
CA ALA A 107 21.34 9.64 -10.47
C ALA A 107 20.25 8.91 -9.64
N GLU A 108 19.01 9.40 -9.69
CA GLU A 108 17.85 8.75 -9.08
C GLU A 108 17.65 7.32 -9.61
N ILE A 109 17.62 7.13 -10.95
CA ILE A 109 17.49 5.81 -11.58
C ILE A 109 18.64 4.89 -11.19
N CYS A 110 19.88 5.37 -11.20
CA CYS A 110 21.04 4.57 -10.78
C CYS A 110 20.94 4.16 -9.29
N LEU A 111 20.50 5.07 -8.43
CA LEU A 111 20.31 4.79 -7.01
C LEU A 111 19.22 3.74 -6.79
N ILE A 112 18.09 3.88 -7.48
CA ILE A 112 16.98 2.89 -7.42
C ILE A 112 17.45 1.53 -7.95
N ALA A 113 18.25 1.49 -9.02
CA ALA A 113 18.82 0.24 -9.55
C ALA A 113 19.74 -0.44 -8.52
N VAL A 114 20.60 0.32 -7.85
CA VAL A 114 21.49 -0.18 -6.79
C VAL A 114 20.67 -0.69 -5.60
N LEU A 115 19.65 0.06 -5.15
CA LEU A 115 18.80 -0.30 -4.04
C LEU A 115 18.03 -1.60 -4.31
N ILE A 116 17.31 -1.68 -5.44
CA ILE A 116 16.52 -2.85 -5.81
C ILE A 116 17.44 -4.03 -6.11
N GLY A 117 18.56 -3.82 -6.81
CA GLY A 117 19.56 -4.84 -7.09
C GLY A 117 20.16 -5.43 -5.82
N HIS A 118 20.51 -4.58 -4.83
CA HIS A 118 20.98 -5.01 -3.51
C HIS A 118 19.94 -5.88 -2.79
N LEU A 119 18.69 -5.43 -2.72
CA LEU A 119 17.60 -6.17 -2.09
C LEU A 119 17.31 -7.49 -2.83
N ALA A 120 17.35 -7.49 -4.16
CA ALA A 120 17.20 -8.68 -4.96
C ALA A 120 18.32 -9.71 -4.68
N LEU A 121 19.58 -9.24 -4.58
CA LEU A 121 20.71 -10.08 -4.23
C LEU A 121 20.57 -10.71 -2.85
N LEU A 122 20.20 -9.94 -1.84
CA LEU A 122 19.95 -10.47 -0.48
C LEU A 122 18.88 -11.55 -0.47
N ASN A 123 17.78 -11.34 -1.21
CA ASN A 123 16.73 -12.36 -1.34
C ASN A 123 17.19 -13.57 -2.14
N TYR A 124 17.99 -13.37 -3.18
CA TYR A 124 18.54 -14.44 -4.02
C TYR A 124 19.43 -15.39 -3.24
N ILE A 125 20.34 -14.87 -2.40
CA ILE A 125 21.21 -15.68 -1.53
C ILE A 125 20.51 -16.19 -0.26
N GLY A 126 19.25 -15.79 -0.04
CA GLY A 126 18.41 -16.35 1.03
C GLY A 126 18.64 -15.74 2.41
N VAL A 127 19.13 -14.51 2.51
CA VAL A 127 19.27 -13.81 3.80
C VAL A 127 17.90 -13.61 4.44
N LYS A 128 17.72 -14.17 5.62
CA LYS A 128 16.49 -14.01 6.40
C LYS A 128 16.53 -12.70 7.18
N THR A 129 15.66 -11.75 6.84
CA THR A 129 15.44 -10.58 7.68
C THR A 129 14.71 -11.01 8.94
N GLY A 130 15.31 -10.79 10.11
CA GLY A 130 14.74 -11.25 11.38
C GLY A 130 13.45 -10.50 11.71
N LYS A 131 12.44 -11.21 12.23
CA LYS A 131 11.17 -10.65 12.71
C LYS A 131 11.39 -9.50 13.70
N THR A 132 12.35 -9.68 14.62
CA THR A 132 12.74 -8.68 15.62
C THR A 132 13.16 -7.35 15.01
N VAL A 133 13.93 -7.37 13.91
CA VAL A 133 14.36 -6.15 13.21
C VAL A 133 13.16 -5.41 12.61
N SER A 134 12.22 -6.12 12.02
CA SER A 134 10.98 -5.54 11.48
C SER A 134 10.12 -4.91 12.58
N ASP A 135 10.01 -5.56 13.74
CA ASP A 135 9.21 -5.07 14.86
C ASP A 135 9.84 -3.81 15.51
N ILE A 136 11.17 -3.77 15.64
CA ILE A 136 11.90 -2.58 16.13
C ILE A 136 11.67 -1.41 15.17
N PHE A 137 11.85 -1.61 13.86
CA PHE A 137 11.65 -0.56 12.87
C PHE A 137 10.23 0.00 12.87
N THR A 138 9.24 -0.86 13.07
CA THR A 138 7.84 -0.43 13.17
C THR A 138 7.60 0.42 14.41
N THR A 139 8.11 -0.02 15.56
CA THR A 139 7.94 0.70 16.84
C THR A 139 8.62 2.06 16.79
N VAL A 140 9.86 2.12 16.29
CA VAL A 140 10.60 3.38 16.13
C VAL A 140 9.87 4.33 15.18
N LYS A 141 9.38 3.83 14.04
CA LYS A 141 8.61 4.63 13.08
C LYS A 141 7.36 5.25 13.69
N VAL A 142 6.52 4.43 14.34
CA VAL A 142 5.28 4.89 14.99
C VAL A 142 5.60 5.91 16.07
N GLY A 143 6.59 5.63 16.92
CA GLY A 143 7.03 6.54 17.99
C GLY A 143 7.52 7.88 17.45
N LEU A 144 8.32 7.85 16.37
CA LEU A 144 8.84 9.07 15.77
C LEU A 144 7.75 9.90 15.05
N LEU A 145 6.80 9.25 14.40
CA LEU A 145 5.64 9.94 13.81
C LEU A 145 4.73 10.53 14.88
N ALA A 146 4.50 9.82 15.98
CA ALA A 146 3.76 10.36 17.12
C ALA A 146 4.49 11.57 17.73
N LEU A 147 5.80 11.48 17.92
CA LEU A 147 6.62 12.59 18.40
C LEU A 147 6.58 13.79 17.42
N PHE A 148 6.65 13.53 16.11
CA PHE A 148 6.51 14.56 15.08
C PHE A 148 5.15 15.29 15.20
N ILE A 149 4.05 14.56 15.40
CA ILE A 149 2.72 15.15 15.59
C ILE A 149 2.69 15.98 16.87
N VAL A 150 3.13 15.41 17.99
CA VAL A 150 3.11 16.11 19.29
C VAL A 150 3.98 17.37 19.25
N ALA A 151 5.21 17.27 18.75
CA ALA A 151 6.11 18.41 18.65
C ALA A 151 5.58 19.47 17.66
N GLY A 152 5.07 19.05 16.50
CA GLY A 152 4.52 19.96 15.49
C GLY A 152 3.21 20.64 15.90
N LEU A 153 2.50 20.12 16.87
CA LEU A 153 1.35 20.78 17.49
C LEU A 153 1.75 21.69 18.67
N ALA A 154 2.65 21.18 19.55
CA ALA A 154 3.02 21.88 20.78
C ALA A 154 3.93 23.08 20.51
N ILE A 155 4.98 22.94 19.68
CA ILE A 155 5.96 24.01 19.47
C ILE A 155 5.33 25.23 18.80
N PRO A 156 4.58 25.13 17.68
CA PRO A 156 3.88 26.28 17.09
C PRO A 156 2.80 26.88 18.00
N PHE A 157 2.23 26.09 18.92
CA PHE A 157 1.29 26.62 19.91
C PHE A 157 1.94 27.65 20.86
N PHE A 158 3.20 27.41 21.25
CA PHE A 158 3.99 28.33 22.06
C PHE A 158 4.75 29.40 21.25
N HIS A 159 4.97 29.13 19.95
CA HIS A 159 5.73 29.95 19.02
C HIS A 159 4.87 30.23 17.78
N SER A 160 3.95 31.18 17.90
CA SER A 160 2.94 31.47 16.87
C SER A 160 3.54 31.86 15.51
N GLU A 161 4.78 32.36 15.49
CA GLU A 161 5.53 32.68 14.29
C GLU A 161 5.87 31.47 13.41
N LEU A 162 5.82 30.26 13.99
CA LEU A 162 6.05 29.01 13.28
C LEU A 162 4.75 28.40 12.71
N HIS A 163 3.61 29.00 13.04
CA HIS A 163 2.32 28.55 12.56
C HIS A 163 2.00 29.18 11.21
N VAL A 164 1.83 28.34 10.19
CA VAL A 164 1.32 28.75 8.88
C VAL A 164 -0.21 28.68 8.91
N PRO A 165 -0.92 29.79 8.70
CA PRO A 165 -2.36 29.78 8.63
C PRO A 165 -2.86 28.84 7.53
N LEU A 166 -3.83 27.99 7.86
CA LEU A 166 -4.44 27.11 6.87
C LEU A 166 -5.18 27.97 5.84
N HIS A 167 -4.81 27.80 4.58
CA HIS A 167 -5.46 28.49 3.49
C HIS A 167 -6.60 27.63 2.91
N PHE A 168 -7.83 28.14 3.02
CA PHE A 168 -9.04 27.49 2.50
C PHE A 168 -9.48 28.17 1.21
N GLY A 169 -8.68 27.98 0.15
CA GLY A 169 -8.99 28.50 -1.19
C GLY A 169 -9.99 27.64 -1.97
N PRO A 170 -10.38 28.09 -3.19
CA PRO A 170 -11.24 27.30 -4.06
C PRO A 170 -10.54 26.00 -4.46
N THR A 171 -11.21 24.87 -4.29
CA THR A 171 -10.73 23.54 -4.68
C THR A 171 -11.52 23.01 -5.87
N THR A 172 -10.93 22.13 -6.65
CA THR A 172 -11.61 21.47 -7.77
C THR A 172 -12.08 20.07 -7.39
N ALA A 173 -13.18 19.62 -8.00
CA ALA A 173 -13.63 18.23 -7.81
C ALA A 173 -12.53 17.22 -8.20
N ASN A 174 -11.76 17.49 -9.25
CA ASN A 174 -10.65 16.63 -9.66
C ASN A 174 -9.55 16.56 -8.59
N GLY A 175 -9.21 17.69 -7.93
CA GLY A 175 -8.25 17.71 -6.82
C GLY A 175 -8.70 16.84 -5.64
N TRP A 176 -10.00 16.88 -5.29
CA TRP A 176 -10.55 15.98 -4.27
C TRP A 176 -10.46 14.52 -4.66
N PHE A 177 -10.85 14.16 -5.88
CA PHE A 177 -10.76 12.76 -6.34
C PHE A 177 -9.32 12.26 -6.41
N GLU A 178 -8.38 13.08 -6.84
CA GLU A 178 -6.97 12.73 -6.84
C GLU A 178 -6.43 12.51 -5.43
N ALA A 179 -6.75 13.41 -4.49
CA ALA A 179 -6.37 13.26 -3.09
C ALA A 179 -6.95 11.97 -2.48
N LEU A 180 -8.22 11.65 -2.75
CA LEU A 180 -8.84 10.42 -2.28
C LEU A 180 -8.19 9.18 -2.89
N LEU A 181 -7.83 9.18 -4.18
CA LEU A 181 -7.10 8.09 -4.84
C LEU A 181 -5.72 7.88 -4.19
N LEU A 182 -4.97 8.96 -3.95
CA LEU A 182 -3.69 8.91 -3.26
C LEU A 182 -3.83 8.36 -1.84
N LEU A 183 -4.92 8.67 -1.14
CA LEU A 183 -5.21 8.15 0.19
C LEU A 183 -5.65 6.68 0.19
N VAL A 184 -6.27 6.17 -0.89
CA VAL A 184 -6.46 4.71 -1.07
C VAL A 184 -5.12 3.98 -1.11
N PHE A 185 -4.09 4.55 -1.76
CA PHE A 185 -2.73 4.02 -1.66
C PHE A 185 -2.20 4.12 -0.22
N GLY A 186 -2.35 5.29 0.41
CA GLY A 186 -1.88 5.55 1.78
C GLY A 186 -2.47 4.59 2.81
N TYR A 187 -3.77 4.34 2.74
CA TYR A 187 -4.49 3.44 3.65
C TYR A 187 -4.41 1.96 3.26
N GLY A 188 -3.87 1.64 2.09
CA GLY A 188 -3.66 0.26 1.68
C GLY A 188 -2.57 -0.44 2.51
N GLY A 189 -2.49 -1.77 2.36
CA GLY A 189 -1.53 -2.62 3.08
C GLY A 189 -2.18 -3.45 4.19
N PHE A 190 -3.38 -3.09 4.67
CA PHE A 190 -4.12 -3.90 5.64
C PHE A 190 -4.48 -5.29 5.09
N GLU A 191 -4.62 -5.41 3.79
CA GLU A 191 -4.86 -6.70 3.11
C GLU A 191 -3.70 -7.69 3.30
N GLY A 192 -2.50 -7.21 3.57
CA GLY A 192 -1.36 -8.06 3.92
C GLY A 192 -1.54 -8.81 5.25
N ALA A 193 -2.28 -8.24 6.19
CA ALA A 193 -2.62 -8.89 7.45
C ALA A 193 -3.51 -10.12 7.25
N LEU A 194 -4.34 -10.13 6.22
CA LEU A 194 -5.24 -11.25 5.91
C LEU A 194 -4.52 -12.50 5.42
N MET A 195 -3.27 -12.36 4.95
CA MET A 195 -2.48 -13.49 4.47
C MET A 195 -1.89 -14.35 5.59
N VAL A 196 -1.87 -13.85 6.82
CA VAL A 196 -1.34 -14.56 8.00
C VAL A 196 -2.45 -15.06 8.94
N GLY A 197 -3.70 -15.14 8.45
CA GLY A 197 -4.86 -15.58 9.21
C GLY A 197 -4.66 -16.92 9.93
N GLY A 198 -4.04 -17.90 9.27
CA GLY A 198 -3.76 -19.21 9.84
C GLY A 198 -2.75 -19.24 11.00
N GLU A 199 -2.03 -18.12 11.24
CA GLU A 199 -1.08 -18.01 12.35
C GLU A 199 -1.70 -17.38 13.62
N THR A 200 -2.97 -16.96 13.59
CA THR A 200 -3.66 -16.34 14.72
C THR A 200 -4.42 -17.38 15.52
N ARG A 201 -4.54 -17.17 16.85
CA ARG A 201 -5.25 -18.14 17.75
C ARG A 201 -6.74 -18.22 17.45
N ASN A 202 -7.38 -17.07 17.21
CA ASN A 202 -8.82 -16.97 16.91
C ASN A 202 -9.04 -16.09 15.66
N PRO A 203 -8.73 -16.58 14.43
CA PRO A 203 -8.78 -15.78 13.21
C PRO A 203 -10.12 -15.09 12.99
N ARG A 204 -11.21 -15.80 13.28
CA ARG A 204 -12.58 -15.31 13.08
C ARG A 204 -12.93 -14.05 13.86
N ARG A 205 -12.31 -13.83 15.03
CA ARG A 205 -12.53 -12.65 15.89
C ARG A 205 -11.38 -11.66 15.79
N ASP A 206 -10.15 -12.17 15.84
CA ASP A 206 -8.97 -11.33 15.98
C ASP A 206 -8.64 -10.58 14.69
N MET A 207 -8.91 -11.19 13.52
CA MET A 207 -8.66 -10.56 12.22
C MET A 207 -9.53 -9.32 11.96
N PRO A 208 -10.87 -9.37 12.09
CA PRO A 208 -11.71 -8.18 11.94
C PRO A 208 -11.30 -7.06 12.89
N PHE A 209 -11.04 -7.39 14.17
CA PHE A 209 -10.66 -6.42 15.18
C PHE A 209 -9.30 -5.77 14.85
N ALA A 210 -8.28 -6.58 14.54
CA ALA A 210 -6.94 -6.09 14.20
C ALA A 210 -6.95 -5.20 12.95
N LEU A 211 -7.75 -5.57 11.95
CA LEU A 211 -7.86 -4.82 10.70
C LEU A 211 -8.49 -3.45 10.91
N LEU A 212 -9.61 -3.39 11.61
CA LEU A 212 -10.33 -2.13 11.85
C LEU A 212 -9.57 -1.21 12.79
N THR A 213 -8.97 -1.74 13.88
CA THR A 213 -8.19 -0.93 14.83
C THR A 213 -6.90 -0.40 14.21
N ALA A 214 -6.22 -1.20 13.40
CA ALA A 214 -5.02 -0.76 12.70
C ALA A 214 -5.33 0.35 11.68
N LEU A 215 -6.44 0.23 10.96
CA LEU A 215 -6.87 1.27 10.01
C LEU A 215 -7.30 2.55 10.72
N LEU A 216 -8.02 2.46 11.85
CA LEU A 216 -8.36 3.64 12.66
C LEU A 216 -7.10 4.38 13.14
N LEU A 217 -6.11 3.65 13.65
CA LEU A 217 -4.83 4.24 14.05
C LEU A 217 -4.14 4.92 12.85
N GLN A 218 -4.18 4.28 11.69
CA GLN A 218 -3.60 4.84 10.47
C GLN A 218 -4.29 6.14 10.05
N VAL A 219 -5.63 6.20 10.08
CA VAL A 219 -6.39 7.42 9.79
C VAL A 219 -5.99 8.54 10.74
N PHE A 220 -5.89 8.25 12.04
CA PHE A 220 -5.47 9.21 13.04
C PHE A 220 -4.05 9.74 12.78
N LEU A 221 -3.09 8.85 12.54
CA LEU A 221 -1.69 9.22 12.25
C LEU A 221 -1.56 10.04 10.96
N TYR A 222 -2.23 9.62 9.88
CA TYR A 222 -2.17 10.35 8.61
C TYR A 222 -2.79 11.75 8.74
N THR A 223 -3.95 11.85 9.38
CA THR A 223 -4.62 13.15 9.61
C THR A 223 -3.72 14.07 10.43
N GLY A 224 -3.12 13.57 11.53
CA GLY A 224 -2.22 14.35 12.37
C GLY A 224 -0.95 14.79 11.64
N VAL A 225 -0.30 13.89 10.90
CA VAL A 225 0.90 14.21 10.12
C VAL A 225 0.60 15.25 9.03
N VAL A 226 -0.47 15.04 8.26
CA VAL A 226 -0.87 15.97 7.21
C VAL A 226 -1.22 17.34 7.80
N TYR A 227 -1.93 17.37 8.92
CA TYR A 227 -2.25 18.63 9.61
C TYR A 227 -0.98 19.38 10.01
N VAL A 228 -0.02 18.71 10.67
CA VAL A 228 1.25 19.33 11.07
C VAL A 228 2.00 19.86 9.85
N VAL A 229 2.09 19.08 8.76
CA VAL A 229 2.79 19.54 7.56
C VAL A 229 2.17 20.79 6.98
N VAL A 230 0.84 20.86 6.78
CA VAL A 230 0.19 22.03 6.17
C VAL A 230 0.12 23.23 7.10
N SER A 231 0.19 23.04 8.43
CA SER A 231 0.16 24.12 9.42
C SER A 231 1.54 24.63 9.83
N THR A 232 2.63 23.98 9.39
CA THR A 232 4.01 24.37 9.77
C THR A 232 4.94 24.57 8.58
N LEU A 233 4.61 24.07 7.39
CA LEU A 233 5.44 24.17 6.20
C LEU A 233 4.80 25.12 5.17
N PRO A 234 5.38 26.32 4.93
CA PRO A 234 4.97 27.17 3.82
C PRO A 234 5.11 26.44 2.49
N HIS A 235 4.12 26.55 1.62
CA HIS A 235 4.10 25.90 0.31
C HIS A 235 4.34 24.37 0.36
N ALA A 236 3.70 23.69 1.31
CA ALA A 236 3.85 22.24 1.54
C ALA A 236 3.69 21.40 0.26
N GLY A 237 2.84 21.84 -0.68
CA GLY A 237 2.62 21.17 -1.97
C GLY A 237 3.80 21.17 -2.94
N ALA A 238 4.83 21.97 -2.69
CA ALA A 238 6.05 22.03 -3.51
C ALA A 238 7.20 21.18 -2.93
N SER A 239 7.04 20.62 -1.73
CA SER A 239 8.10 19.86 -1.06
C SER A 239 8.20 18.42 -1.59
N GLU A 240 9.41 17.96 -1.84
CA GLU A 240 9.72 16.56 -2.14
C GLU A 240 9.88 15.71 -0.86
N ARG A 241 10.04 16.35 0.31
CA ARG A 241 10.31 15.72 1.62
C ARG A 241 9.47 16.39 2.73
N PRO A 242 8.14 16.38 2.60
CA PRO A 242 7.26 17.27 3.36
C PRO A 242 7.42 17.15 4.89
N LEU A 243 7.65 15.93 5.42
CA LEU A 243 7.84 15.74 6.85
C LEU A 243 9.18 16.28 7.34
N ALA A 244 10.26 16.04 6.58
CA ALA A 244 11.59 16.53 6.95
C ALA A 244 11.68 18.05 6.87
N ASP A 245 11.07 18.65 5.83
CA ASP A 245 11.06 20.09 5.67
C ASP A 245 10.16 20.77 6.72
N ALA A 246 9.00 20.18 7.06
CA ALA A 246 8.18 20.64 8.18
C ALA A 246 8.94 20.54 9.53
N ALA A 247 9.58 19.38 9.81
CA ALA A 247 10.37 19.21 11.02
C ALA A 247 11.54 20.22 11.11
N ARG A 248 12.12 20.62 9.99
CA ARG A 248 13.17 21.66 9.95
C ARG A 248 12.67 22.99 10.50
N ASN A 249 11.42 23.35 10.23
CA ASN A 249 10.85 24.62 10.67
C ASN A 249 10.69 24.71 12.18
N PHE A 250 10.28 23.62 12.86
CA PHE A 250 10.03 23.66 14.30
C PHE A 250 11.05 22.91 15.17
N LEU A 251 11.87 22.00 14.60
CA LEU A 251 12.96 21.29 15.32
C LEU A 251 14.35 21.62 14.78
N GLY A 252 14.44 22.44 13.72
CA GLY A 252 15.71 22.75 13.08
C GLY A 252 16.32 21.59 12.28
N GLY A 253 17.62 21.69 11.98
CA GLY A 253 18.34 20.71 11.16
C GLY A 253 18.31 19.27 11.71
N TRP A 254 18.37 19.13 13.04
CA TRP A 254 18.30 17.83 13.70
C TRP A 254 16.95 17.13 13.50
N GLY A 255 15.84 17.89 13.57
CA GLY A 255 14.51 17.37 13.30
C GLY A 255 14.38 16.85 11.87
N ALA A 256 14.86 17.64 10.90
CA ALA A 256 14.88 17.23 9.50
C ALA A 256 15.72 15.95 9.28
N ALA A 257 16.90 15.86 9.89
CA ALA A 257 17.76 14.69 9.79
C ALA A 257 17.12 13.45 10.42
N ALA A 258 16.52 13.56 11.60
CA ALA A 258 15.85 12.47 12.30
C ALA A 258 14.69 11.91 11.44
N ILE A 259 13.84 12.78 10.89
CA ILE A 259 12.74 12.38 10.00
C ILE A 259 13.28 11.78 8.70
N GLY A 260 14.33 12.35 8.11
CA GLY A 260 14.97 11.81 6.91
C GLY A 260 15.50 10.39 7.11
N VAL A 261 16.23 10.15 8.20
CA VAL A 261 16.73 8.80 8.56
C VAL A 261 15.58 7.84 8.81
N CYS A 262 14.52 8.28 9.51
CA CYS A 262 13.32 7.46 9.73
C CYS A 262 12.66 7.07 8.40
N ALA A 263 12.52 8.00 7.46
CA ALA A 263 11.96 7.75 6.14
C ALA A 263 12.81 6.73 5.36
N LEU A 264 14.14 6.86 5.37
CA LEU A 264 15.06 5.91 4.72
C LEU A 264 14.95 4.51 5.32
N ILE A 265 14.98 4.38 6.66
CA ILE A 265 14.82 3.09 7.33
C ILE A 265 13.46 2.48 7.04
N SER A 266 12.40 3.30 7.08
CA SER A 266 11.03 2.84 6.82
C SER A 266 10.82 2.35 5.39
N THR A 267 11.28 3.11 4.40
CA THR A 267 11.15 2.76 2.98
C THR A 267 12.00 1.55 2.63
N TYR A 268 13.25 1.47 3.12
CA TYR A 268 14.11 0.30 2.95
C TYR A 268 13.49 -0.97 3.55
N GLY A 269 12.99 -0.87 4.80
CA GLY A 269 12.32 -1.99 5.47
C GLY A 269 11.06 -2.45 4.73
N TYR A 270 10.27 -1.50 4.22
CA TYR A 270 9.09 -1.80 3.41
C TYR A 270 9.46 -2.50 2.10
N LEU A 271 10.45 -2.00 1.37
CA LEU A 271 10.95 -2.59 0.12
C LEU A 271 11.48 -4.01 0.35
N SER A 272 12.31 -4.20 1.38
CA SER A 272 12.88 -5.50 1.74
C SER A 272 11.79 -6.53 2.07
N ALA A 273 10.83 -6.17 2.91
CA ALA A 273 9.72 -7.05 3.28
C ALA A 273 8.83 -7.36 2.07
N ASN A 274 8.51 -6.36 1.24
CA ASN A 274 7.65 -6.54 0.08
C ASN A 274 8.28 -7.46 -0.96
N LEU A 275 9.58 -7.29 -1.24
CA LEU A 275 10.33 -8.13 -2.17
C LEU A 275 10.37 -9.59 -1.69
N LEU A 276 10.57 -9.81 -0.39
CA LEU A 276 10.57 -11.15 0.19
C LEU A 276 9.21 -11.85 0.09
N HIS A 277 8.14 -11.14 0.45
CA HIS A 277 6.79 -11.73 0.48
C HIS A 277 6.22 -11.94 -0.92
N SER A 278 6.38 -10.96 -1.83
CA SER A 278 5.76 -11.01 -3.16
C SER A 278 6.34 -12.10 -4.04
N THR A 279 7.64 -12.35 -3.94
CA THR A 279 8.30 -13.44 -4.69
C THR A 279 7.87 -14.82 -4.22
N ARG A 280 7.51 -14.96 -2.94
CA ARG A 280 6.96 -16.21 -2.40
C ARG A 280 5.51 -16.45 -2.82
N ILE A 281 4.73 -15.38 -2.97
CA ILE A 281 3.34 -15.49 -3.45
C ILE A 281 3.33 -15.93 -4.91
N THR A 282 4.15 -15.32 -5.78
CA THR A 282 4.24 -15.71 -7.19
C THR A 282 4.72 -17.17 -7.34
N PHE A 283 5.65 -17.60 -6.49
CA PHE A 283 6.09 -18.98 -6.40
C PHE A 283 4.94 -19.91 -6.01
N ALA A 284 4.22 -19.61 -4.93
CA ALA A 284 3.10 -20.45 -4.46
C ALA A 284 1.95 -20.55 -5.48
N LEU A 285 1.62 -19.45 -6.16
CA LEU A 285 0.62 -19.46 -7.24
C LEU A 285 1.08 -20.33 -8.43
N ALA A 286 2.37 -20.35 -8.73
CA ALA A 286 2.91 -21.21 -9.79
C ALA A 286 2.91 -22.69 -9.39
N GLU A 287 3.19 -23.03 -8.12
CA GLU A 287 3.05 -24.40 -7.60
C GLU A 287 1.61 -24.91 -7.67
N GLN A 288 0.64 -24.02 -7.44
CA GLN A 288 -0.79 -24.33 -7.55
C GLN A 288 -1.31 -24.38 -9.01
N GLY A 289 -0.44 -24.09 -9.99
CA GLY A 289 -0.80 -24.09 -11.40
C GLY A 289 -1.63 -22.88 -11.84
N ASP A 290 -1.69 -21.82 -11.04
CA ASP A 290 -2.39 -20.56 -11.38
C ASP A 290 -1.46 -19.52 -12.02
N PHE A 291 -0.13 -19.73 -11.96
CA PHE A 291 0.90 -18.94 -12.64
C PHE A 291 1.82 -19.83 -13.50
N PRO A 292 2.57 -19.26 -14.45
CA PRO A 292 3.49 -20.04 -15.28
C PRO A 292 4.51 -20.82 -14.42
N GLN A 293 4.70 -22.10 -14.72
CA GLN A 293 5.50 -23.02 -13.90
C GLN A 293 6.98 -22.61 -13.73
N TRP A 294 7.52 -21.78 -14.63
CA TRP A 294 8.89 -21.29 -14.49
C TRP A 294 9.09 -20.38 -13.25
N PHE A 295 8.03 -19.76 -12.71
CA PHE A 295 8.08 -19.06 -11.43
C PHE A 295 8.29 -20.00 -10.22
N ALA A 296 7.94 -21.30 -10.36
CA ALA A 296 8.14 -22.29 -9.31
C ALA A 296 9.57 -22.88 -9.29
N ARG A 297 10.49 -22.41 -10.14
CA ARG A 297 11.86 -22.91 -10.16
C ARG A 297 12.66 -22.42 -8.95
N ILE A 298 13.24 -23.39 -8.21
CA ILE A 298 14.09 -23.15 -7.05
C ILE A 298 15.56 -23.24 -7.46
N HIS A 299 16.37 -22.30 -6.98
CA HIS A 299 17.81 -22.31 -7.22
C HIS A 299 18.48 -23.48 -6.50
N PRO A 300 19.33 -24.32 -7.16
CA PRO A 300 19.88 -25.54 -6.56
C PRO A 300 20.69 -25.30 -5.28
N ARG A 301 21.51 -24.25 -5.25
CA ARG A 301 22.40 -23.90 -4.13
C ARG A 301 21.70 -23.13 -3.03
N PHE A 302 20.95 -22.02 -3.38
CA PHE A 302 20.41 -21.09 -2.40
C PHE A 302 19.00 -21.44 -1.93
N ARG A 303 18.33 -22.40 -2.59
CA ARG A 303 16.97 -22.84 -2.26
C ARG A 303 15.93 -21.70 -2.28
N THR A 304 16.14 -20.72 -3.15
CA THR A 304 15.28 -19.53 -3.32
C THR A 304 14.59 -19.57 -4.68
N PRO A 305 13.39 -18.94 -4.83
CA PRO A 305 12.67 -18.86 -6.10
C PRO A 305 13.30 -17.78 -7.00
N HIS A 306 14.47 -18.07 -7.55
CA HIS A 306 15.35 -17.12 -8.22
C HIS A 306 14.73 -16.41 -9.43
N ILE A 307 13.88 -17.09 -10.20
CA ILE A 307 13.20 -16.49 -11.35
C ILE A 307 12.12 -15.50 -10.86
N SER A 308 11.33 -15.88 -9.85
CA SER A 308 10.36 -14.97 -9.22
C SER A 308 11.04 -13.73 -8.68
N ILE A 309 12.22 -13.87 -8.03
CA ILE A 309 12.98 -12.73 -7.49
C ILE A 309 13.43 -11.80 -8.62
N LEU A 310 14.03 -12.35 -9.68
CA LEU A 310 14.55 -11.57 -10.80
C LEU A 310 13.43 -10.80 -11.52
N VAL A 311 12.37 -11.50 -11.94
CA VAL A 311 11.26 -10.90 -12.68
C VAL A 311 10.54 -9.83 -11.86
N TYR A 312 10.26 -10.12 -10.59
CA TYR A 312 9.64 -9.17 -9.69
C TYR A 312 10.49 -7.92 -9.48
N SER A 313 11.79 -8.08 -9.23
CA SER A 313 12.72 -6.97 -9.02
C SER A 313 12.87 -6.10 -10.26
N LEU A 314 12.96 -6.71 -11.45
CA LEU A 314 12.99 -6.00 -12.73
C LEU A 314 11.69 -5.23 -12.98
N ALA A 315 10.53 -5.81 -12.64
CA ALA A 315 9.26 -5.12 -12.76
C ALA A 315 9.19 -3.91 -11.81
N VAL A 316 9.55 -4.06 -10.53
CA VAL A 316 9.58 -2.94 -9.57
C VAL A 316 10.53 -1.84 -10.05
N PHE A 317 11.74 -2.20 -10.51
CA PHE A 317 12.70 -1.24 -11.08
C PHE A 317 12.13 -0.53 -12.31
N GLY A 318 11.52 -1.26 -13.25
CA GLY A 318 10.93 -0.69 -14.46
C GLY A 318 9.84 0.33 -14.13
N PHE A 319 8.95 0.02 -13.19
CA PHE A 319 7.89 0.94 -12.77
C PHE A 319 8.43 2.18 -12.04
N ALA A 320 9.47 2.04 -11.22
CA ALA A 320 10.14 3.16 -10.57
C ALA A 320 10.91 4.03 -11.57
N ALA A 321 11.61 3.43 -12.53
CA ALA A 321 12.39 4.17 -13.52
C ALA A 321 11.52 4.93 -14.56
N LEU A 322 10.35 4.38 -14.92
CA LEU A 322 9.44 4.93 -15.92
C LEU A 322 8.37 5.84 -15.33
N GLY A 323 7.99 5.61 -14.07
CA GLY A 323 6.99 6.39 -13.35
C GLY A 323 7.61 7.42 -12.41
N ASP A 324 6.76 7.91 -11.53
CA ASP A 324 7.11 8.70 -10.36
C ASP A 324 6.30 8.23 -9.15
N PHE A 325 6.58 8.78 -7.97
CA PHE A 325 5.85 8.44 -6.75
C PHE A 325 4.33 8.58 -6.91
N ARG A 326 3.86 9.69 -7.50
CA ARG A 326 2.43 9.97 -7.67
C ARG A 326 1.76 8.95 -8.59
N TRP A 327 2.33 8.71 -9.76
CA TRP A 327 1.79 7.77 -10.75
C TRP A 327 1.73 6.35 -10.20
N ASN A 328 2.81 5.87 -9.60
CA ASN A 328 2.90 4.54 -8.99
C ASN A 328 1.91 4.38 -7.81
N ALA A 329 1.71 5.43 -7.01
CA ALA A 329 0.74 5.43 -5.92
C ALA A 329 -0.71 5.32 -6.45
N ILE A 330 -1.07 6.11 -7.47
CA ILE A 330 -2.40 6.07 -8.09
C ILE A 330 -2.64 4.72 -8.77
N LEU A 331 -1.66 4.17 -9.49
CA LEU A 331 -1.75 2.84 -10.09
C LEU A 331 -1.98 1.76 -9.03
N SER A 332 -1.25 1.80 -7.93
CA SER A 332 -1.46 0.88 -6.80
C SER A 332 -2.85 1.04 -6.17
N ALA A 333 -3.35 2.27 -6.07
CA ALA A 333 -4.72 2.53 -5.59
C ALA A 333 -5.77 1.98 -6.55
N ALA A 334 -5.61 2.20 -7.86
CA ALA A 334 -6.53 1.73 -8.87
C ALA A 334 -6.66 0.21 -8.89
N THR A 335 -5.54 -0.52 -8.80
CA THR A 335 -5.56 -1.99 -8.69
C THR A 335 -6.28 -2.47 -7.44
N ARG A 336 -6.03 -1.84 -6.28
CA ARG A 336 -6.74 -2.15 -5.03
C ARG A 336 -8.23 -1.91 -5.13
N LEU A 337 -8.64 -0.80 -5.73
CA LEU A 337 -10.05 -0.49 -5.90
C LEU A 337 -10.79 -1.57 -6.69
N VAL A 338 -10.21 -2.10 -7.77
CA VAL A 338 -10.81 -3.21 -8.52
C VAL A 338 -10.96 -4.45 -7.63
N VAL A 339 -9.92 -4.79 -6.88
CA VAL A 339 -9.97 -5.93 -5.93
C VAL A 339 -11.01 -5.71 -4.83
N TYR A 340 -11.10 -4.49 -4.28
CA TYR A 340 -12.09 -4.16 -3.25
C TYR A 340 -13.53 -4.22 -3.78
N GLY A 341 -13.75 -3.81 -5.04
CA GLY A 341 -15.03 -3.99 -5.73
C GLY A 341 -15.41 -5.47 -5.88
N ALA A 342 -14.43 -6.32 -6.23
CA ALA A 342 -14.64 -7.76 -6.26
C ALA A 342 -14.99 -8.33 -4.87
N MET A 343 -14.35 -7.84 -3.79
CA MET A 343 -14.67 -8.24 -2.43
C MET A 343 -16.07 -7.78 -2.00
N ALA A 344 -16.47 -6.56 -2.35
CA ALA A 344 -17.83 -6.09 -2.08
C ALA A 344 -18.88 -6.98 -2.75
N THR A 345 -18.63 -7.39 -3.99
CA THR A 345 -19.49 -8.37 -4.71
C THR A 345 -19.44 -9.74 -4.03
N ALA A 346 -18.26 -10.20 -3.62
CA ALA A 346 -18.08 -11.49 -2.95
C ALA A 346 -18.86 -11.59 -1.65
N LEU A 347 -18.95 -10.50 -0.86
CA LEU A 347 -19.75 -10.50 0.37
C LEU A 347 -21.22 -10.80 0.10
N ILE A 348 -21.80 -10.21 -0.95
CA ILE A 348 -23.20 -10.46 -1.35
C ILE A 348 -23.40 -11.93 -1.72
N VAL A 349 -22.45 -12.51 -2.45
CA VAL A 349 -22.47 -13.93 -2.85
C VAL A 349 -22.38 -14.84 -1.62
N PHE A 350 -21.42 -14.58 -0.71
CA PHE A 350 -21.27 -15.39 0.50
C PHE A 350 -22.50 -15.35 1.41
N ARG A 351 -23.11 -14.17 1.58
CA ARG A 351 -24.32 -14.05 2.39
C ARG A 351 -25.50 -14.85 1.81
N LYS A 352 -25.61 -14.90 0.48
CA LYS A 352 -26.66 -15.70 -0.20
C LYS A 352 -26.40 -17.21 -0.09
N ARG A 353 -25.12 -17.64 -0.18
CA ARG A 353 -24.77 -19.07 -0.23
C ARG A 353 -24.53 -19.69 1.14
N CYS A 354 -23.89 -18.96 2.05
CA CYS A 354 -23.37 -19.52 3.30
C CYS A 354 -24.01 -18.93 4.56
N GLY A 355 -25.01 -18.04 4.44
CA GLY A 355 -25.65 -17.41 5.58
C GLY A 355 -24.76 -16.42 6.35
N PRO A 356 -25.07 -16.12 7.64
CA PRO A 356 -24.31 -15.15 8.44
C PRO A 356 -22.89 -15.62 8.75
N ALA A 357 -21.97 -14.67 8.80
CA ALA A 357 -20.57 -14.90 9.17
C ALA A 357 -20.37 -14.84 10.70
N PRO A 358 -19.28 -15.39 11.26
CA PRO A 358 -18.93 -15.22 12.68
C PRO A 358 -18.82 -13.75 13.11
N PHE A 359 -18.21 -12.91 12.27
CA PHE A 359 -18.30 -11.46 12.36
C PHE A 359 -19.23 -10.98 11.24
N SER A 360 -20.44 -10.56 11.58
CA SER A 360 -21.47 -10.15 10.62
C SER A 360 -21.81 -8.68 10.80
N LEU A 361 -21.70 -7.92 9.72
CA LEU A 361 -22.10 -6.50 9.71
C LEU A 361 -23.63 -6.38 9.77
N PRO A 362 -24.18 -5.54 10.67
CA PRO A 362 -25.65 -5.38 10.79
C PRO A 362 -26.31 -4.97 9.47
N LEU A 363 -25.63 -4.15 8.67
CA LEU A 363 -26.09 -3.62 7.38
C LEU A 363 -25.16 -4.05 6.22
N GLY A 364 -24.76 -5.33 6.15
CA GLY A 364 -23.78 -5.82 5.18
C GLY A 364 -24.10 -5.50 3.71
N PRO A 365 -25.32 -5.77 3.17
CA PRO A 365 -25.65 -5.41 1.80
C PRO A 365 -25.57 -3.90 1.51
N PRO A 366 -26.10 -2.99 2.34
CA PRO A 366 -25.84 -1.55 2.23
C PRO A 366 -24.37 -1.19 2.27
N PHE A 367 -23.57 -1.77 3.17
CA PHE A 367 -22.12 -1.53 3.21
C PHE A 367 -21.41 -1.99 1.93
N SER A 368 -21.80 -3.16 1.37
CA SER A 368 -21.28 -3.63 0.09
C SER A 368 -21.66 -2.67 -1.07
N ALA A 369 -22.93 -2.22 -1.10
CA ALA A 369 -23.38 -1.29 -2.13
C ALA A 369 -22.62 0.06 -2.04
N LEU A 370 -22.43 0.58 -0.82
CA LEU A 370 -21.68 1.81 -0.59
C LEU A 370 -20.19 1.63 -0.95
N SER A 371 -19.59 0.49 -0.60
CA SER A 371 -18.23 0.15 -1.00
C SER A 371 -18.08 0.10 -2.53
N LEU A 372 -19.02 -0.54 -3.24
CA LEU A 372 -19.05 -0.55 -4.72
C LEU A 372 -19.20 0.85 -5.30
N LEU A 373 -20.07 1.67 -4.73
CA LEU A 373 -20.25 3.06 -5.16
C LEU A 373 -18.96 3.87 -5.03
N ILE A 374 -18.29 3.79 -3.88
CA ILE A 374 -17.00 4.45 -3.63
C ILE A 374 -15.97 3.98 -4.67
N VAL A 375 -15.86 2.67 -4.89
CA VAL A 375 -14.93 2.08 -5.86
C VAL A 375 -15.20 2.59 -7.27
N LEU A 376 -16.45 2.57 -7.72
CA LEU A 376 -16.83 3.01 -9.07
C LEU A 376 -16.57 4.51 -9.29
N ILE A 377 -16.90 5.35 -8.29
CA ILE A 377 -16.63 6.79 -8.35
C ILE A 377 -15.13 7.04 -8.48
N LEU A 378 -14.30 6.41 -7.65
CA LEU A 378 -12.86 6.62 -7.68
C LEU A 378 -12.21 6.04 -8.94
N LEU A 379 -12.61 4.86 -9.40
CA LEU A 379 -12.12 4.27 -10.66
C LEU A 379 -12.48 5.11 -11.88
N SER A 380 -13.62 5.82 -11.87
CA SER A 380 -13.99 6.71 -12.98
C SER A 380 -13.06 7.92 -13.12
N ARG A 381 -12.15 8.15 -12.16
CA ARG A 381 -11.24 9.30 -12.08
C ARG A 381 -9.76 8.95 -12.26
N ILE A 382 -9.44 7.68 -12.54
CA ILE A 382 -8.06 7.30 -12.89
C ILE A 382 -7.68 7.84 -14.26
N GLY A 383 -6.39 8.08 -14.47
CA GLY A 383 -5.85 8.54 -15.74
C GLY A 383 -5.83 7.43 -16.82
N ALA A 384 -5.66 7.84 -18.07
CA ALA A 384 -5.56 6.90 -19.18
C ALA A 384 -4.36 5.95 -19.04
N GLY A 385 -3.24 6.43 -18.49
CA GLY A 385 -2.05 5.59 -18.27
C GLY A 385 -2.32 4.43 -17.30
N GLU A 386 -2.91 4.71 -16.14
CA GLU A 386 -3.28 3.70 -15.16
C GLU A 386 -4.34 2.73 -15.73
N ALA A 387 -5.32 3.24 -16.47
CA ALA A 387 -6.35 2.43 -17.12
C ALA A 387 -5.74 1.46 -18.14
N ILE A 388 -4.77 1.89 -18.95
CA ILE A 388 -4.05 1.05 -19.90
C ILE A 388 -3.30 -0.06 -19.17
N VAL A 389 -2.57 0.25 -18.10
CA VAL A 389 -1.82 -0.76 -17.32
C VAL A 389 -2.76 -1.77 -16.68
N LEU A 390 -3.92 -1.33 -16.14
CA LEU A 390 -4.95 -2.22 -15.63
C LEU A 390 -5.50 -3.15 -16.74
N ALA A 391 -5.81 -2.60 -17.92
CA ALA A 391 -6.30 -3.38 -19.06
C ALA A 391 -5.26 -4.40 -19.55
N LEU A 392 -3.99 -4.00 -19.64
CA LEU A 392 -2.88 -4.92 -19.97
C LEU A 392 -2.72 -6.03 -18.93
N THR A 393 -2.86 -5.72 -17.65
CA THR A 393 -2.81 -6.73 -16.57
C THR A 393 -3.98 -7.70 -16.68
N ALA A 394 -5.18 -7.21 -16.97
CA ALA A 394 -6.34 -8.06 -17.20
C ALA A 394 -6.16 -8.94 -18.45
N ALA A 395 -5.58 -8.39 -19.53
CA ALA A 395 -5.24 -9.15 -20.73
C ALA A 395 -4.19 -10.24 -20.45
N MET A 396 -3.15 -9.94 -19.65
CA MET A 396 -2.17 -10.94 -19.20
C MET A 396 -2.81 -12.05 -18.37
N ALA A 397 -3.74 -11.70 -17.47
CA ALA A 397 -4.51 -12.68 -16.71
C ALA A 397 -5.35 -13.57 -17.61
N LEU A 398 -5.95 -13.01 -18.65
CA LEU A 398 -6.75 -13.75 -19.64
C LEU A 398 -5.87 -14.69 -20.47
N VAL A 399 -4.73 -14.21 -20.98
CA VAL A 399 -3.75 -15.04 -21.68
C VAL A 399 -3.26 -16.18 -20.80
N ASN A 400 -2.91 -15.88 -19.55
CA ASN A 400 -2.51 -16.89 -18.57
C ASN A 400 -3.62 -17.93 -18.36
N TRP A 401 -4.88 -17.52 -18.29
CA TRP A 401 -6.03 -18.41 -18.18
C TRP A 401 -6.13 -19.41 -19.32
N PHE A 402 -5.87 -18.98 -20.55
CA PHE A 402 -5.92 -19.87 -21.72
C PHE A 402 -4.70 -20.77 -21.84
N LEU A 403 -3.54 -20.33 -21.35
CA LEU A 403 -2.30 -21.10 -21.40
C LEU A 403 -2.15 -22.11 -20.26
N LEU A 404 -2.87 -21.94 -19.16
CA LEU A 404 -2.84 -22.89 -18.05
C LEU A 404 -3.57 -24.18 -18.43
N PRO A 405 -2.94 -25.36 -18.17
CA PRO A 405 -3.62 -26.64 -18.31
C PRO A 405 -4.91 -26.57 -17.48
N ARG A 406 -6.05 -26.83 -18.08
CA ARG A 406 -7.28 -27.08 -17.33
C ARG A 406 -6.97 -28.30 -16.46
N ALA A 407 -6.72 -28.08 -15.15
CA ALA A 407 -6.72 -29.18 -14.21
C ALA A 407 -8.02 -29.92 -14.46
N ALA A 408 -7.92 -31.19 -14.83
CA ALA A 408 -9.06 -32.07 -14.99
C ALA A 408 -9.93 -31.84 -13.75
N ALA A 409 -11.21 -31.59 -13.97
CA ALA A 409 -12.15 -31.45 -12.89
C ALA A 409 -11.93 -32.65 -11.98
N GLU A 410 -11.34 -32.40 -10.80
CA GLU A 410 -11.23 -33.42 -9.77
C GLU A 410 -12.67 -33.68 -9.37
N GLY A 411 -13.16 -34.76 -9.99
CA GLY A 411 -14.42 -35.38 -9.65
C GLY A 411 -14.31 -35.95 -8.25
N SER A 412 -15.41 -35.90 -7.61
CA SER A 412 -15.91 -36.54 -6.39
C SER A 412 -15.64 -35.78 -5.11
#